data_db8737757ad5a51f176c8228244c50f4
#
_entry.id   db8737757ad5a51f176c8228244c50f4
#
_cell.length_a   1.000
_cell.length_b   1.000
_cell.length_c   1.000
_cell.angle_alpha   90.00
_cell.angle_beta   90.00
_cell.angle_gamma   90.00
#
_symmetry.space_group_name_H-M   'P 1'
#
loop_
_entity.id
_entity.type
_entity.pdbx_description
1 polymer ?
#
loop_
_entity_poly.entity_id
_entity_poly.type
_entity_poly.pdbx_seq_one_letter_code
_entity_poly.pdbx_strand_id
1 'polypeptide(L)'
;INKRHPYDEKGEQVLCVVHAGEIHGRQGKRNDLERIEELLNDGKTPDQILRESFSYYRYASMIRQSFFDKRRREVPPERNVTVHLIVGPPGSGKSYHYPTLCKQYGEDQVYMMTDYSNGGLDHYAAEPILFMDEFKGQLPYAVFLSMTDVYKVQLHARYANVWALWREIYITSVLSPEELYAIMVPFELRATDSIWQMLRRINDITYCHKVGSTYKRHTIPMAQYKGMQALISDATADDEEVQLVLLFPT
;
A
#
# COMPACT_ATOMS: atom_id res chain seq x y z
N ILE A 1 -31.58 41.27 3.41
CA ILE A 1 -32.60 42.04 2.65
C ILE A 1 -32.53 43.43 3.21
N ASN A 2 -31.93 44.38 2.47
CA ASN A 2 -32.03 45.80 2.78
C ASN A 2 -33.49 46.21 2.58
N LYS A 3 -34.22 46.42 3.69
CA LYS A 3 -35.62 46.81 3.67
C LYS A 3 -35.82 48.28 3.30
N ARG A 4 -34.73 49.03 3.06
CA ARG A 4 -34.76 50.44 2.67
C ARG A 4 -34.17 50.60 1.29
N HIS A 5 -34.96 51.07 0.36
CA HIS A 5 -34.49 51.51 -0.95
C HIS A 5 -33.68 52.82 -0.80
N PRO A 6 -32.52 53.00 -1.44
CA PRO A 6 -31.72 54.22 -1.28
C PRO A 6 -32.47 55.51 -1.67
N TYR A 7 -33.57 55.43 -2.39
CA TYR A 7 -34.42 56.57 -2.73
C TYR A 7 -35.41 56.95 -1.64
N ASP A 8 -35.70 56.06 -0.65
CA ASP A 8 -36.59 56.38 0.48
C ASP A 8 -36.03 57.50 1.37
N GLU A 9 -34.70 57.59 1.44
CA GLU A 9 -33.98 58.61 2.20
C GLU A 9 -34.04 60.01 1.53
N LYS A 10 -34.40 60.07 0.25
CA LYS A 10 -34.54 61.31 -0.52
C LYS A 10 -36.00 61.84 -0.60
N GLY A 11 -36.93 61.18 0.07
CA GLY A 11 -38.32 61.55 0.08
C GLY A 11 -39.08 61.25 -1.21
N GLU A 12 -38.56 60.39 -2.07
CA GLU A 12 -39.22 59.95 -3.29
C GLU A 12 -40.28 58.87 -2.97
N GLN A 13 -41.45 58.92 -3.60
CA GLN A 13 -42.51 57.99 -3.41
C GLN A 13 -42.24 56.68 -4.13
N VAL A 14 -42.10 55.55 -3.38
CA VAL A 14 -41.95 54.22 -3.97
C VAL A 14 -43.28 53.81 -4.59
N LEU A 15 -43.35 53.79 -5.93
CA LEU A 15 -44.59 53.45 -6.67
C LEU A 15 -44.82 51.93 -6.83
N CYS A 16 -43.76 51.16 -6.80
CA CYS A 16 -43.83 49.70 -6.96
C CYS A 16 -42.62 49.00 -6.36
N VAL A 17 -42.83 47.93 -5.62
CA VAL A 17 -41.78 46.97 -5.18
C VAL A 17 -42.07 45.65 -5.89
N VAL A 18 -41.22 45.29 -6.84
CA VAL A 18 -41.29 43.99 -7.52
C VAL A 18 -40.36 43.01 -6.82
N HIS A 19 -40.93 42.01 -6.15
CA HIS A 19 -40.17 40.87 -5.67
C HIS A 19 -39.97 39.88 -6.82
N ALA A 20 -38.81 39.92 -7.47
CA ALA A 20 -38.43 38.96 -8.50
C ALA A 20 -37.65 37.80 -7.87
N GLY A 21 -38.34 36.71 -7.64
CA GLY A 21 -37.76 35.43 -7.22
C GLY A 21 -37.51 35.27 -5.72
N GLU A 22 -37.68 34.07 -5.23
CA GLU A 22 -37.23 33.66 -3.90
C GLU A 22 -35.74 33.32 -3.97
N ILE A 23 -34.92 34.00 -3.17
CA ILE A 23 -33.53 33.57 -2.93
C ILE A 23 -33.63 32.34 -2.06
N HIS A 24 -33.61 31.16 -2.68
CA HIS A 24 -33.43 29.93 -1.93
C HIS A 24 -32.07 29.98 -1.22
N GLY A 25 -32.05 29.90 0.09
CA GLY A 25 -30.84 29.99 0.94
C GLY A 25 -29.79 28.88 0.70
N ARG A 26 -29.96 28.11 -0.38
CA ARG A 26 -29.05 27.08 -0.88
C ARG A 26 -28.22 27.51 -2.11
N GLN A 27 -28.38 28.74 -2.61
CA GLN A 27 -27.53 29.27 -3.66
C GLN A 27 -26.11 29.49 -3.11
N GLY A 28 -25.22 28.53 -3.38
CA GLY A 28 -23.83 28.55 -2.93
C GLY A 28 -23.39 27.35 -2.10
N LYS A 29 -24.32 26.51 -1.58
CA LYS A 29 -23.92 25.23 -1.00
C LYS A 29 -23.47 24.29 -2.12
N ARG A 30 -22.21 23.87 -2.02
CA ARG A 30 -21.66 22.86 -2.95
C ARG A 30 -22.14 21.48 -2.51
N ASN A 31 -23.26 21.04 -3.05
CA ASN A 31 -23.81 19.69 -2.80
C ASN A 31 -22.76 18.57 -3.04
N ASP A 32 -21.81 18.80 -3.96
CA ASP A 32 -20.69 17.88 -4.22
C ASP A 32 -19.83 17.64 -2.96
N LEU A 33 -19.50 18.69 -2.19
CA LEU A 33 -18.66 18.56 -1.00
C LEU A 33 -19.39 17.85 0.15
N GLU A 34 -20.66 18.16 0.35
CA GLU A 34 -21.50 17.48 1.35
C GLU A 34 -21.59 15.97 1.02
N ARG A 35 -21.82 15.65 -0.26
CA ARG A 35 -21.89 14.25 -0.70
C ARG A 35 -20.55 13.52 -0.58
N ILE A 36 -19.44 14.17 -0.93
CA ILE A 36 -18.09 13.61 -0.74
C ILE A 36 -17.81 13.33 0.74
N GLU A 37 -18.19 14.24 1.64
CA GLU A 37 -18.03 14.05 3.08
C GLU A 37 -18.84 12.86 3.60
N GLU A 38 -20.10 12.70 3.17
CA GLU A 38 -20.92 11.52 3.48
C GLU A 38 -20.22 10.23 3.05
N LEU A 39 -19.76 10.16 1.79
CA LEU A 39 -19.08 8.98 1.25
C LEU A 39 -17.78 8.63 2.01
N LEU A 40 -17.00 9.66 2.40
CA LEU A 40 -15.83 9.48 3.25
C LEU A 40 -16.22 8.95 4.64
N ASN A 41 -17.35 9.42 5.19
CA ASN A 41 -17.87 8.96 6.48
C ASN A 41 -18.39 7.53 6.42
N ASP A 42 -18.94 7.12 5.29
CA ASP A 42 -19.36 5.74 5.00
C ASP A 42 -18.18 4.79 4.74
N GLY A 43 -16.94 5.32 4.78
CA GLY A 43 -15.72 4.51 4.62
C GLY A 43 -15.36 4.18 3.16
N LYS A 44 -15.97 4.84 2.19
CA LYS A 44 -15.62 4.67 0.77
C LYS A 44 -14.17 5.08 0.51
N THR A 45 -13.49 4.29 -0.33
CA THR A 45 -12.13 4.62 -0.78
C THR A 45 -12.13 5.80 -1.76
N PRO A 46 -11.01 6.52 -1.91
CA PRO A 46 -10.92 7.61 -2.88
C PRO A 46 -11.34 7.21 -4.28
N ASP A 47 -10.95 6.04 -4.76
CA ASP A 47 -11.31 5.55 -6.09
C ASP A 47 -12.80 5.25 -6.22
N GLN A 48 -13.45 4.71 -5.17
CA GLN A 48 -14.89 4.49 -5.14
C GLN A 48 -15.65 5.82 -5.22
N ILE A 49 -15.19 6.85 -4.50
CA ILE A 49 -15.79 8.19 -4.51
C ILE A 49 -15.64 8.84 -5.88
N LEU A 50 -14.45 8.77 -6.49
CA LEU A 50 -14.17 9.37 -7.80
C LEU A 50 -14.99 8.72 -8.93
N ARG A 51 -15.33 7.44 -8.80
CA ARG A 51 -16.19 6.73 -9.76
C ARG A 51 -17.67 7.13 -9.68
N GLU A 52 -18.15 7.71 -8.58
CA GLU A 52 -19.56 8.14 -8.46
C GLU A 52 -19.88 9.34 -9.36
N SER A 53 -18.94 10.27 -9.55
CA SER A 53 -19.15 11.43 -10.43
C SER A 53 -17.85 11.98 -10.99
N PHE A 54 -17.84 12.26 -12.30
CA PHE A 54 -16.70 12.90 -12.96
C PHE A 54 -16.39 14.29 -12.36
N SER A 55 -17.38 14.99 -11.82
CA SER A 55 -17.19 16.30 -11.17
C SER A 55 -16.27 16.21 -9.93
N TYR A 56 -16.13 15.04 -9.31
CA TYR A 56 -15.33 14.82 -8.11
C TYR A 56 -13.83 14.80 -8.37
N TYR A 57 -13.39 14.57 -9.62
CA TYR A 57 -11.95 14.58 -9.96
C TYR A 57 -11.25 15.90 -9.65
N ARG A 58 -11.96 17.03 -9.69
CA ARG A 58 -11.41 18.32 -9.24
C ARG A 58 -11.08 18.36 -7.74
N TYR A 59 -11.61 17.43 -6.97
CA TYR A 59 -11.38 17.30 -5.53
C TYR A 59 -10.51 16.08 -5.17
N ALA A 60 -9.92 15.40 -6.15
CA ALA A 60 -9.22 14.13 -5.95
C ALA A 60 -8.14 14.19 -4.86
N SER A 61 -7.30 15.23 -4.86
CA SER A 61 -6.26 15.42 -3.83
C SER A 61 -6.87 15.63 -2.44
N MET A 62 -7.91 16.44 -2.33
CA MET A 62 -8.62 16.68 -1.07
C MET A 62 -9.28 15.40 -0.55
N ILE A 63 -9.93 14.63 -1.42
CA ILE A 63 -10.57 13.34 -1.07
C ILE A 63 -9.52 12.38 -0.51
N ARG A 64 -8.39 12.21 -1.20
CA ARG A 64 -7.29 11.35 -0.75
C ARG A 64 -6.71 11.81 0.59
N GLN A 65 -6.43 13.09 0.73
CA GLN A 65 -5.89 13.64 1.97
C GLN A 65 -6.86 13.43 3.14
N SER A 66 -8.14 13.77 2.96
CA SER A 66 -9.18 13.61 3.98
C SER A 66 -9.37 12.15 4.38
N PHE A 67 -9.33 11.22 3.40
CA PHE A 67 -9.41 9.79 3.63
C PHE A 67 -8.26 9.31 4.54
N PHE A 68 -7.01 9.65 4.18
CA PHE A 68 -5.86 9.24 4.97
C PHE A 68 -5.79 9.91 6.35
N ASP A 69 -6.19 11.18 6.47
CA ASP A 69 -6.25 11.87 7.76
C ASP A 69 -7.27 11.23 8.70
N LYS A 70 -8.41 10.77 8.17
CA LYS A 70 -9.40 10.01 8.94
C LYS A 70 -8.84 8.66 9.37
N ARG A 71 -8.31 7.85 8.43
CA ARG A 71 -7.72 6.53 8.70
C ARG A 71 -6.55 6.60 9.68
N ARG A 72 -5.70 7.62 9.57
CA ARG A 72 -4.60 7.85 10.50
C ARG A 72 -5.07 7.93 11.96
N ARG A 73 -6.22 8.57 12.23
CA ARG A 73 -6.76 8.71 13.58
C ARG A 73 -7.25 7.40 14.15
N GLU A 74 -7.72 6.49 13.30
CA GLU A 74 -8.25 5.18 13.66
C GLU A 74 -7.15 4.16 13.98
N VAL A 75 -5.93 4.34 13.47
CA VAL A 75 -4.82 3.42 13.65
C VAL A 75 -3.98 3.80 14.88
N PRO A 76 -3.67 2.83 15.79
CA PRO A 76 -2.83 3.09 16.95
C PRO A 76 -1.41 3.52 16.56
N PRO A 77 -0.62 4.16 17.47
CA PRO A 77 0.76 4.57 17.20
C PRO A 77 1.65 3.40 16.76
N GLU A 78 1.41 2.21 17.28
CA GLU A 78 2.09 0.97 16.90
C GLU A 78 1.14 0.08 16.11
N ARG A 79 1.63 -0.44 14.98
CA ARG A 79 0.95 -1.40 14.11
C ARG A 79 1.60 -2.76 14.31
N ASN A 80 0.83 -3.83 14.31
CA ASN A 80 1.38 -5.17 14.10
C ASN A 80 1.65 -5.32 12.61
N VAL A 81 2.92 -5.30 12.22
CA VAL A 81 3.34 -5.51 10.84
C VAL A 81 4.07 -6.83 10.75
N THR A 82 3.59 -7.72 9.87
CA THR A 82 4.23 -8.99 9.55
C THR A 82 4.82 -8.89 8.15
N VAL A 83 6.09 -9.25 8.00
CA VAL A 83 6.82 -9.16 6.73
C VAL A 83 7.24 -10.56 6.28
N HIS A 84 6.80 -10.94 5.09
CA HIS A 84 7.09 -12.20 4.43
C HIS A 84 8.02 -11.97 3.23
N LEU A 85 9.20 -12.55 3.26
CA LEU A 85 10.13 -12.50 2.14
C LEU A 85 10.06 -13.79 1.33
N ILE A 86 9.74 -13.68 0.04
CA ILE A 86 9.55 -14.81 -0.87
C ILE A 86 10.66 -14.75 -1.93
N VAL A 87 11.58 -15.69 -1.85
CA VAL A 87 12.75 -15.74 -2.73
C VAL A 87 12.75 -16.99 -3.61
N GLY A 88 13.49 -16.93 -4.71
CA GLY A 88 13.67 -18.08 -5.60
C GLY A 88 13.98 -17.66 -7.03
N PRO A 89 14.39 -18.60 -7.89
CA PRO A 89 14.75 -18.31 -9.26
C PRO A 89 13.58 -17.77 -10.09
N PRO A 90 13.81 -17.17 -11.25
CA PRO A 90 12.77 -16.80 -12.19
C PRO A 90 11.87 -18.01 -12.53
N GLY A 91 10.57 -17.79 -12.63
CA GLY A 91 9.62 -18.84 -12.96
C GLY A 91 9.33 -19.85 -11.85
N SER A 92 9.78 -19.64 -10.62
CA SER A 92 9.54 -20.52 -9.47
C SER A 92 8.15 -20.35 -8.81
N GLY A 93 7.29 -19.47 -9.35
CA GLY A 93 5.94 -19.26 -8.83
C GLY A 93 5.81 -18.26 -7.69
N LYS A 94 6.82 -17.41 -7.43
CA LYS A 94 6.78 -16.37 -6.39
C LYS A 94 5.58 -15.43 -6.50
N SER A 95 5.38 -14.83 -7.67
CA SER A 95 4.29 -13.87 -7.90
C SER A 95 2.89 -14.51 -7.84
N TYR A 96 2.79 -15.86 -7.86
CA TYR A 96 1.53 -16.56 -7.69
C TYR A 96 0.95 -16.40 -6.27
N HIS A 97 1.74 -15.91 -5.32
CA HIS A 97 1.22 -15.53 -4.00
C HIS A 97 0.18 -14.41 -4.11
N TYR A 98 0.34 -13.45 -5.03
CA TYR A 98 -0.61 -12.35 -5.20
C TYR A 98 -2.04 -12.83 -5.52
N PRO A 99 -2.30 -13.59 -6.59
CA PRO A 99 -3.65 -14.08 -6.83
C PRO A 99 -4.18 -15.01 -5.73
N THR A 100 -3.30 -15.69 -5.01
CA THR A 100 -3.70 -16.50 -3.85
C THR A 100 -4.22 -15.63 -2.71
N LEU A 101 -3.54 -14.51 -2.40
CA LEU A 101 -3.97 -13.54 -1.40
C LEU A 101 -5.27 -12.86 -1.81
N CYS A 102 -5.38 -12.43 -3.07
CA CYS A 102 -6.62 -11.84 -3.61
C CYS A 102 -7.81 -12.80 -3.51
N LYS A 103 -7.59 -14.10 -3.76
CA LYS A 103 -8.64 -15.12 -3.61
C LYS A 103 -9.03 -15.35 -2.14
N GLN A 104 -8.08 -15.25 -1.23
CA GLN A 104 -8.29 -15.50 0.20
C GLN A 104 -8.94 -14.31 0.92
N TYR A 105 -8.48 -13.08 0.64
CA TYR A 105 -8.85 -11.88 1.38
C TYR A 105 -9.75 -10.91 0.59
N GLY A 106 -9.80 -11.03 -0.73
CA GLY A 106 -10.42 -10.07 -1.64
C GLY A 106 -9.36 -9.22 -2.35
N GLU A 107 -9.60 -8.89 -3.62
CA GLU A 107 -8.69 -8.08 -4.43
C GLU A 107 -8.53 -6.65 -3.88
N ASP A 108 -9.59 -6.11 -3.28
CA ASP A 108 -9.63 -4.80 -2.63
C ASP A 108 -8.86 -4.73 -1.30
N GLN A 109 -8.36 -5.87 -0.80
CA GLN A 109 -7.56 -5.95 0.42
C GLN A 109 -6.06 -6.04 0.15
N VAL A 110 -5.64 -6.17 -1.10
CA VAL A 110 -4.24 -6.39 -1.48
C VAL A 110 -3.77 -5.31 -2.44
N TYR A 111 -2.90 -4.44 -1.96
CA TYR A 111 -2.25 -3.46 -2.81
C TYR A 111 -0.99 -4.02 -3.45
N MET A 112 -0.94 -4.08 -4.78
CA MET A 112 0.23 -4.53 -5.53
C MET A 112 1.12 -3.35 -5.89
N MET A 113 2.35 -3.34 -5.38
CA MET A 113 3.39 -2.36 -5.68
C MET A 113 4.41 -2.94 -6.64
N THR A 114 4.51 -2.35 -7.84
CA THR A 114 5.46 -2.75 -8.89
C THR A 114 6.41 -1.64 -9.30
N ASP A 115 6.08 -0.38 -8.98
CA ASP A 115 6.93 0.78 -9.19
C ASP A 115 7.55 1.21 -7.86
N TYR A 116 8.89 1.20 -7.78
CA TYR A 116 9.65 1.55 -6.58
C TYR A 116 10.34 2.90 -6.69
N SER A 117 10.31 3.52 -7.86
CA SER A 117 11.06 4.75 -8.14
C SER A 117 10.19 6.00 -8.01
N ASN A 118 8.97 5.96 -8.53
CA ASN A 118 8.14 7.17 -8.60
C ASN A 118 6.66 6.84 -8.79
N GLY A 119 5.90 6.94 -7.73
CA GLY A 119 4.44 6.78 -7.80
C GLY A 119 3.90 5.42 -7.41
N GLY A 120 4.73 4.53 -6.89
CA GLY A 120 4.32 3.19 -6.48
C GLY A 120 3.22 3.15 -5.42
N LEU A 121 2.97 4.24 -4.71
CA LEU A 121 1.91 4.38 -3.71
C LEU A 121 0.76 5.29 -4.14
N ASP A 122 0.74 5.75 -5.40
CA ASP A 122 -0.25 6.72 -5.87
C ASP A 122 -1.70 6.22 -5.79
N HIS A 123 -1.91 4.95 -5.97
CA HIS A 123 -3.23 4.30 -5.93
C HIS A 123 -3.51 3.56 -4.62
N TYR A 124 -2.54 3.52 -3.69
CA TYR A 124 -2.76 2.92 -2.40
C TYR A 124 -3.93 3.58 -1.66
N ALA A 125 -4.87 2.79 -1.18
CA ALA A 125 -6.12 3.23 -0.55
C ALA A 125 -6.32 2.59 0.83
N ALA A 126 -5.23 2.40 1.58
CA ALA A 126 -5.19 1.81 2.91
C ALA A 126 -5.51 0.29 2.93
N GLU A 127 -5.21 -0.41 1.86
CA GLU A 127 -5.28 -1.86 1.83
C GLU A 127 -4.42 -2.46 2.95
N PRO A 128 -4.93 -3.45 3.69
CA PRO A 128 -4.22 -4.03 4.83
C PRO A 128 -3.03 -4.92 4.44
N ILE A 129 -2.95 -5.35 3.18
CA ILE A 129 -1.87 -6.18 2.64
C ILE A 129 -1.13 -5.40 1.55
N LEU A 130 0.19 -5.25 1.71
CA LEU A 130 1.08 -4.72 0.70
C LEU A 130 1.83 -5.86 0.03
N PHE A 131 1.66 -6.02 -1.28
CA PHE A 131 2.40 -6.98 -2.09
C PHE A 131 3.45 -6.25 -2.94
N MET A 132 4.71 -6.45 -2.63
CA MET A 132 5.87 -5.86 -3.33
C MET A 132 6.42 -6.88 -4.32
N ASP A 133 6.06 -6.75 -5.60
CA ASP A 133 6.48 -7.72 -6.61
C ASP A 133 7.83 -7.35 -7.25
N GLU A 134 8.64 -8.36 -7.51
CA GLU A 134 9.97 -8.23 -8.12
C GLU A 134 10.89 -7.19 -7.47
N PHE A 135 10.86 -7.11 -6.14
CA PHE A 135 11.75 -6.20 -5.41
C PHE A 135 13.20 -6.63 -5.55
N LYS A 136 14.05 -5.68 -5.99
CA LYS A 136 15.49 -5.86 -6.22
C LYS A 136 16.34 -4.81 -5.49
N GLY A 137 15.82 -4.25 -4.39
CA GLY A 137 16.53 -3.21 -3.64
C GLY A 137 16.42 -1.81 -4.25
N GLN A 138 15.36 -1.52 -5.00
CA GLN A 138 15.18 -0.22 -5.69
C GLN A 138 14.82 0.92 -4.74
N LEU A 139 14.37 0.62 -3.52
CA LEU A 139 14.06 1.63 -2.51
C LEU A 139 15.30 2.06 -1.73
N PRO A 140 15.41 3.33 -1.32
CA PRO A 140 16.39 3.72 -0.31
C PRO A 140 16.19 2.89 0.97
N TYR A 141 17.30 2.45 1.59
CA TYR A 141 17.26 1.57 2.76
C TYR A 141 16.40 2.14 3.91
N ALA A 142 16.53 3.44 4.19
CA ALA A 142 15.72 4.12 5.21
C ALA A 142 14.21 4.06 4.92
N VAL A 143 13.81 4.14 3.63
CA VAL A 143 12.41 4.02 3.21
C VAL A 143 11.93 2.59 3.41
N PHE A 144 12.72 1.60 3.00
CA PHE A 144 12.42 0.18 3.22
C PHE A 144 12.22 -0.12 4.72
N LEU A 145 13.14 0.35 5.58
CA LEU A 145 13.02 0.18 7.02
C LEU A 145 11.75 0.84 7.57
N SER A 146 11.40 2.04 7.10
CA SER A 146 10.20 2.75 7.52
C SER A 146 8.91 2.04 7.09
N MET A 147 8.88 1.47 5.88
CA MET A 147 7.74 0.71 5.37
C MET A 147 7.48 -0.56 6.17
N THR A 148 8.54 -1.23 6.60
CA THR A 148 8.52 -2.51 7.33
C THR A 148 8.49 -2.34 8.84
N ASP A 149 8.51 -1.10 9.36
CA ASP A 149 8.46 -0.83 10.80
C ASP A 149 7.04 -0.89 11.37
N VAL A 150 6.97 -1.13 12.65
CA VAL A 150 5.70 -1.17 13.41
C VAL A 150 5.09 0.22 13.64
N TYR A 151 5.87 1.30 13.51
CA TYR A 151 5.36 2.64 13.75
C TYR A 151 4.59 3.21 12.57
N LYS A 152 3.68 4.15 12.86
CA LYS A 152 3.02 4.94 11.83
C LYS A 152 4.05 5.77 11.07
N VAL A 153 4.05 5.68 9.77
CA VAL A 153 4.92 6.47 8.90
C VAL A 153 4.11 7.05 7.75
N GLN A 154 4.41 8.29 7.42
CA GLN A 154 3.92 8.93 6.21
C GLN A 154 4.95 8.75 5.10
N LEU A 155 4.49 8.29 3.96
CA LEU A 155 5.31 8.03 2.79
C LEU A 155 4.93 8.98 1.66
N HIS A 156 5.92 9.31 0.84
CA HIS A 156 5.70 10.18 -0.31
C HIS A 156 4.94 9.45 -1.42
N ALA A 157 3.92 10.13 -1.96
CA ALA A 157 3.25 9.78 -3.21
C ALA A 157 3.03 11.06 -4.02
N ARG A 158 2.95 10.95 -5.35
CA ARG A 158 2.96 12.15 -6.25
C ARG A 158 1.82 13.12 -6.01
N TYR A 159 0.64 12.62 -5.67
CA TYR A 159 -0.58 13.46 -5.58
C TYR A 159 -0.96 13.81 -4.15
N ALA A 160 -0.69 12.94 -3.22
CA ALA A 160 -0.91 13.16 -1.79
C ALA A 160 -0.10 12.15 -0.99
N ASN A 161 0.61 12.59 0.03
CA ASN A 161 1.30 11.67 0.92
C ASN A 161 0.33 10.66 1.53
N VAL A 162 0.76 9.42 1.62
CA VAL A 162 -0.04 8.31 2.15
C VAL A 162 0.49 7.88 3.52
N TRP A 163 -0.39 7.35 4.34
CA TRP A 163 -0.01 6.69 5.58
C TRP A 163 0.14 5.21 5.34
N ALA A 164 1.25 4.62 5.78
CA ALA A 164 1.45 3.19 5.78
C ALA A 164 0.49 2.55 6.79
N LEU A 165 -0.60 1.96 6.30
CA LEU A 165 -1.66 1.37 7.12
C LEU A 165 -1.78 -0.16 6.95
N TRP A 166 -0.93 -0.76 6.10
CA TRP A 166 -0.83 -2.21 5.95
C TRP A 166 -0.37 -2.89 7.23
N ARG A 167 -0.78 -4.13 7.39
CA ARG A 167 -0.41 -5.01 8.51
C ARG A 167 0.40 -6.21 8.06
N GLU A 168 0.31 -6.56 6.78
CA GLU A 168 1.08 -7.63 6.17
C GLU A 168 1.81 -7.09 4.94
N ILE A 169 3.06 -7.50 4.77
CA ILE A 169 3.89 -7.15 3.62
C ILE A 169 4.43 -8.45 3.03
N TYR A 170 4.15 -8.69 1.78
CA TYR A 170 4.72 -9.78 0.99
C TYR A 170 5.71 -9.21 0.00
N ILE A 171 6.96 -9.65 0.06
CA ILE A 171 8.05 -9.16 -0.82
C ILE A 171 8.51 -10.32 -1.66
N THR A 172 8.36 -10.25 -2.99
CA THR A 172 8.95 -11.24 -3.89
C THR A 172 10.27 -10.75 -4.44
N SER A 173 11.28 -11.61 -4.47
CA SER A 173 12.60 -11.30 -5.01
C SER A 173 13.28 -12.52 -5.63
N VAL A 174 14.15 -12.26 -6.60
CA VAL A 174 15.12 -13.25 -7.10
C VAL A 174 16.44 -13.20 -6.31
N LEU A 175 16.59 -12.19 -5.46
CA LEU A 175 17.79 -11.94 -4.67
C LEU A 175 17.60 -12.41 -3.23
N SER A 176 18.68 -12.87 -2.62
CA SER A 176 18.74 -13.17 -1.18
C SER A 176 18.63 -11.90 -0.33
N PRO A 177 18.33 -12.02 0.98
CA PRO A 177 18.38 -10.89 1.90
C PRO A 177 19.70 -10.12 1.87
N GLU A 178 20.82 -10.85 1.78
CA GLU A 178 22.17 -10.29 1.75
C GLU A 178 22.42 -9.48 0.47
N GLU A 179 21.96 -9.99 -0.67
CA GLU A 179 22.07 -9.29 -1.96
C GLU A 179 21.19 -8.04 -2.01
N LEU A 180 19.95 -8.14 -1.52
CA LEU A 180 19.05 -6.98 -1.39
C LEU A 180 19.67 -5.88 -0.52
N TYR A 181 20.22 -6.27 0.63
CA TYR A 181 20.93 -5.35 1.51
C TYR A 181 22.15 -4.72 0.82
N ALA A 182 22.96 -5.54 0.12
CA ALA A 182 24.15 -5.06 -0.57
C ALA A 182 23.86 -4.03 -1.67
N ILE A 183 22.68 -4.12 -2.29
CA ILE A 183 22.20 -3.15 -3.30
C ILE A 183 21.71 -1.87 -2.63
N MET A 184 20.93 -1.99 -1.54
CA MET A 184 20.36 -0.83 -0.85
C MET A 184 21.37 -0.04 -0.03
N VAL A 185 22.45 -0.68 0.46
CA VAL A 185 23.42 -0.07 1.38
C VAL A 185 24.83 -0.11 0.79
N PRO A 186 25.39 1.03 0.37
CA PRO A 186 26.78 1.14 -0.04
C PRO A 186 27.73 0.66 1.05
N PHE A 187 28.88 0.11 0.65
CA PHE A 187 29.84 -0.51 1.57
C PHE A 187 30.25 0.42 2.72
N GLU A 188 30.43 1.71 2.43
CA GLU A 188 30.89 2.74 3.36
C GLU A 188 29.85 3.00 4.48
N LEU A 189 28.58 2.74 4.22
CA LEU A 189 27.48 2.97 5.17
C LEU A 189 27.12 1.74 6.00
N ARG A 190 27.67 0.57 5.70
CA ARG A 190 27.31 -0.70 6.36
C ARG A 190 27.64 -0.77 7.85
N ALA A 191 28.58 0.05 8.31
CA ALA A 191 28.87 0.17 9.74
C ALA A 191 27.72 0.84 10.52
N THR A 192 27.01 1.77 9.89
CA THR A 192 25.87 2.50 10.48
C THR A 192 24.54 1.81 10.13
N ASP A 193 24.36 1.46 8.88
CA ASP A 193 23.15 0.85 8.35
C ASP A 193 23.32 -0.68 8.28
N SER A 194 23.20 -1.32 9.42
CA SER A 194 23.43 -2.77 9.55
C SER A 194 22.34 -3.60 8.89
N ILE A 195 22.71 -4.75 8.28
CA ILE A 195 21.78 -5.77 7.75
C ILE A 195 20.78 -6.24 8.82
N TRP A 196 21.17 -6.28 10.08
CA TRP A 196 20.31 -6.72 11.18
C TRP A 196 19.07 -5.84 11.37
N GLN A 197 19.13 -4.58 10.95
CA GLN A 197 17.97 -3.69 10.94
C GLN A 197 16.89 -4.18 9.97
N MET A 198 17.28 -4.76 8.84
CA MET A 198 16.38 -5.36 7.86
C MET A 198 15.90 -6.74 8.35
N LEU A 199 16.83 -7.64 8.69
CA LEU A 199 16.49 -9.03 9.04
C LEU A 199 15.53 -9.13 10.21
N ARG A 200 15.69 -8.30 11.24
CA ARG A 200 14.79 -8.30 12.42
C ARG A 200 13.35 -7.89 12.11
N ARG A 201 13.08 -7.26 10.95
CA ARG A 201 11.76 -6.83 10.51
C ARG A 201 11.06 -7.87 9.65
N ILE A 202 11.82 -8.81 9.11
CA ILE A 202 11.28 -9.92 8.32
C ILE A 202 10.92 -11.05 9.29
N ASN A 203 9.69 -11.52 9.24
CA ASN A 203 9.17 -12.55 10.13
C ASN A 203 9.56 -13.95 9.65
N ASP A 204 9.43 -14.16 8.35
CA ASP A 204 9.77 -15.44 7.71
C ASP A 204 10.31 -15.25 6.30
N ILE A 205 10.98 -16.30 5.84
CA ILE A 205 11.50 -16.38 4.47
C ILE A 205 11.01 -17.66 3.82
N THR A 206 10.46 -17.54 2.62
CA THR A 206 9.97 -18.64 1.79
C THR A 206 10.87 -18.80 0.57
N TYR A 207 11.45 -19.97 0.39
CA TYR A 207 12.11 -20.32 -0.85
C TYR A 207 11.15 -21.04 -1.80
N CYS A 208 10.97 -20.49 -2.98
CA CYS A 208 10.16 -21.06 -4.04
C CYS A 208 11.06 -21.70 -5.11
N HIS A 209 10.81 -22.96 -5.47
CA HIS A 209 11.51 -23.65 -6.51
C HIS A 209 10.57 -24.56 -7.31
N LYS A 210 11.09 -25.12 -8.39
CA LYS A 210 10.32 -25.99 -9.28
C LYS A 210 11.04 -27.30 -9.50
N VAL A 211 10.34 -28.41 -9.30
CA VAL A 211 10.85 -29.77 -9.55
C VAL A 211 9.98 -30.38 -10.65
N GLY A 212 10.53 -30.56 -11.83
CA GLY A 212 9.76 -30.97 -13.00
C GLY A 212 8.65 -29.96 -13.33
N SER A 213 7.39 -30.36 -13.22
CA SER A 213 6.20 -29.52 -13.40
C SER A 213 5.64 -28.97 -12.10
N THR A 214 6.13 -29.40 -10.94
CA THR A 214 5.58 -29.08 -9.63
C THR A 214 6.28 -27.88 -9.00
N TYR A 215 5.50 -26.94 -8.46
CA TYR A 215 6.00 -25.81 -7.70
C TYR A 215 6.03 -26.17 -6.22
N LYS A 216 7.19 -26.01 -5.60
CA LYS A 216 7.41 -26.26 -4.19
C LYS A 216 7.78 -24.98 -3.45
N ARG A 217 7.45 -24.94 -2.17
CA ARG A 217 7.70 -23.81 -1.27
C ARG A 217 8.19 -24.35 0.06
N HIS A 218 9.26 -23.76 0.57
CA HIS A 218 9.80 -24.06 1.88
C HIS A 218 9.91 -22.78 2.67
N THR A 219 9.18 -22.69 3.79
CA THR A 219 9.10 -21.48 4.63
C THR A 219 9.72 -21.77 6.00
N ILE A 220 10.61 -20.88 6.42
CA ILE A 220 11.19 -20.91 7.76
C ILE A 220 11.04 -19.53 8.42
N PRO A 221 10.90 -19.47 9.77
CA PRO A 221 11.03 -18.22 10.50
C PRO A 221 12.40 -17.58 10.25
N MET A 222 12.46 -16.25 10.13
CA MET A 222 13.73 -15.55 9.91
C MET A 222 14.75 -15.81 11.02
N ALA A 223 14.30 -16.08 12.24
CA ALA A 223 15.19 -16.46 13.35
C ALA A 223 15.96 -17.77 13.12
N GLN A 224 15.49 -18.63 12.21
CA GLN A 224 16.15 -19.89 11.82
C GLN A 224 17.00 -19.75 10.55
N TYR A 225 16.95 -18.61 9.89
CA TYR A 225 17.69 -18.37 8.66
C TYR A 225 19.19 -18.32 8.91
N LYS A 226 19.94 -19.19 8.24
CA LYS A 226 21.41 -19.33 8.34
C LYS A 226 22.15 -18.95 7.06
N GLY A 227 21.44 -18.32 6.13
CA GLY A 227 21.93 -17.95 4.81
C GLY A 227 21.22 -18.69 3.68
N MET A 228 21.30 -18.12 2.47
CA MET A 228 20.53 -18.61 1.32
C MET A 228 20.87 -20.05 0.93
N GLN A 229 22.16 -20.45 1.02
CA GLN A 229 22.57 -21.81 0.68
C GLN A 229 21.98 -22.86 1.61
N ALA A 230 21.94 -22.59 2.92
CA ALA A 230 21.31 -23.49 3.90
C ALA A 230 19.81 -23.63 3.61
N LEU A 231 19.11 -22.52 3.34
CA LEU A 231 17.70 -22.52 3.00
C LEU A 231 17.40 -23.34 1.73
N ILE A 232 18.23 -23.22 0.70
CA ILE A 232 18.08 -23.99 -0.54
C ILE A 232 18.32 -25.48 -0.25
N SER A 233 19.38 -25.83 0.48
CA SER A 233 19.69 -27.22 0.83
C SER A 233 18.54 -27.87 1.59
N ASP A 234 18.01 -27.20 2.61
CA ASP A 234 16.87 -27.69 3.40
C ASP A 234 15.60 -27.85 2.54
N ALA A 235 15.37 -26.90 1.62
CA ALA A 235 14.21 -26.93 0.74
C ALA A 235 14.27 -28.04 -0.32
N THR A 236 15.46 -28.48 -0.72
CA THR A 236 15.67 -29.47 -1.80
C THR A 236 16.08 -30.84 -1.28
N ALA A 237 16.25 -31.03 0.03
CA ALA A 237 16.65 -32.31 0.64
C ALA A 237 15.73 -33.47 0.22
N ASP A 238 14.42 -33.27 0.34
CA ASP A 238 13.43 -34.28 -0.04
C ASP A 238 13.35 -34.53 -1.55
N ASP A 239 13.84 -33.59 -2.39
CA ASP A 239 13.83 -33.72 -3.85
C ASP A 239 14.91 -34.66 -4.35
N GLU A 240 16.06 -34.72 -3.65
CA GLU A 240 17.16 -35.62 -3.95
C GLU A 240 16.81 -37.05 -3.59
N GLU A 241 16.07 -37.29 -2.51
CA GLU A 241 15.57 -38.64 -2.14
C GLU A 241 14.62 -39.19 -3.20
N VAL A 242 13.73 -38.37 -3.74
CA VAL A 242 12.80 -38.79 -4.82
C VAL A 242 13.53 -39.12 -6.11
N GLN A 243 14.60 -38.41 -6.45
CA GLN A 243 15.43 -38.72 -7.61
C GLN A 243 16.22 -40.02 -7.42
N LEU A 244 16.75 -40.28 -6.25
CA LEU A 244 17.46 -41.54 -5.93
C LEU A 244 16.51 -42.75 -6.00
N VAL A 245 15.28 -42.65 -5.51
CA VAL A 245 14.27 -43.73 -5.59
C VAL A 245 13.83 -44.00 -7.04
N LEU A 246 13.82 -42.97 -7.90
CA LEU A 246 13.48 -43.13 -9.32
C LEU A 246 14.65 -43.70 -10.15
N LEU A 247 15.89 -43.54 -9.69
CA LEU A 247 17.07 -44.07 -10.36
C LEU A 247 17.40 -45.52 -9.95
N PHE A 248 16.93 -45.98 -8.78
CA PHE A 248 17.11 -47.34 -8.26
C PHE A 248 15.75 -47.92 -7.82
N PRO A 249 14.84 -48.29 -8.75
CA PRO A 249 13.62 -49.01 -8.38
C PRO A 249 14.04 -50.39 -7.84
N THR A 250 13.67 -50.69 -6.57
CA THR A 250 13.85 -51.97 -5.89
C THR A 250 13.04 -53.10 -6.55
#